data_f54740fc811b66d3811214c437f027d7
#
_entry.id   f54740fc811b66d3811214c437f027d7
#
_cell.length_a   1.000
_cell.length_b   1.000
_cell.length_c   1.000
_cell.angle_alpha   90.00
_cell.angle_beta   90.00
_cell.angle_gamma   90.00
#
_symmetry.space_group_name_H-M   'P 1'
#
loop_
_entity.id
_entity.type
_entity.pdbx_description
1 polymer ?
#
loop_
_entity_poly.entity_id
_entity_poly.type
_entity_poly.pdbx_seq_one_letter_code
_entity_poly.pdbx_strand_id
1 'polypeptide(L)'
;METIEREELKSALDSGTDVTLVMAMHETHFEHAHIPGSVQLVSVEQAGELLDPGDHIIVYCSHSACPASSVVAQKLIDAGYTQVRHYPGGLADWHAAGYPLEGTNTE
;
A
#
# COMPACT_ATOMS: atom_id res chain seq x y z
N MET A 1 12.09 -2.09 -9.58
CA MET A 1 10.76 -1.73 -9.01
C MET A 1 10.75 -0.25 -8.66
N GLU A 2 9.77 0.47 -9.13
CA GLU A 2 9.65 1.88 -8.80
C GLU A 2 9.20 2.07 -7.35
N THR A 3 9.68 3.15 -6.73
CA THR A 3 9.26 3.53 -5.37
C THR A 3 8.58 4.88 -5.40
N ILE A 4 7.86 5.19 -4.32
CA ILE A 4 7.19 6.48 -4.14
C ILE A 4 7.45 6.95 -2.71
N GLU A 5 7.61 8.26 -2.52
CA GLU A 5 7.81 8.84 -1.21
C GLU A 5 6.50 9.39 -0.65
N ARG A 6 6.46 9.62 0.68
CA ARG A 6 5.23 10.04 1.36
C ARG A 6 4.64 11.33 0.82
N GLU A 7 5.46 12.29 0.45
CA GLU A 7 4.98 13.58 -0.08
C GLU A 7 4.29 13.40 -1.41
N GLU A 8 4.85 12.61 -2.29
CA GLU A 8 4.25 12.32 -3.59
C GLU A 8 2.96 11.52 -3.42
N LEU A 9 2.97 10.52 -2.55
CA LEU A 9 1.79 9.70 -2.27
C LEU A 9 0.67 10.55 -1.68
N LYS A 10 0.97 11.40 -0.70
CA LYS A 10 -0.01 12.28 -0.08
C LYS A 10 -0.63 13.23 -1.12
N SER A 11 0.21 13.80 -1.98
CA SER A 11 -0.23 14.69 -3.03
C SER A 11 -1.16 13.97 -4.02
N ALA A 12 -0.84 12.73 -4.38
CA ALA A 12 -1.67 11.93 -5.29
C ALA A 12 -3.05 11.66 -4.68
N LEU A 13 -3.08 11.30 -3.40
CA LEU A 13 -4.35 11.03 -2.70
C LEU A 13 -5.20 12.30 -2.56
N ASP A 14 -4.57 13.42 -2.21
CA ASP A 14 -5.27 14.69 -2.00
C ASP A 14 -5.82 15.26 -3.31
N SER A 15 -5.14 15.02 -4.42
CA SER A 15 -5.57 15.51 -5.73
C SER A 15 -6.63 14.62 -6.40
N GLY A 16 -6.97 13.50 -5.77
CA GLY A 16 -7.95 12.56 -6.33
C GLY A 16 -7.40 11.70 -7.45
N THR A 17 -6.08 11.58 -7.55
CA THR A 17 -5.43 10.68 -8.52
C THR A 17 -5.89 9.25 -8.27
N ASP A 18 -6.21 8.53 -9.34
CA ASP A 18 -6.72 7.16 -9.26
C ASP A 18 -5.59 6.17 -8.98
N VAL A 19 -5.29 5.97 -7.69
CA VAL A 19 -4.31 4.99 -7.24
C VAL A 19 -4.97 4.02 -6.26
N THR A 20 -4.53 2.77 -6.27
CA THR A 20 -4.98 1.74 -5.35
C THR A 20 -3.86 1.45 -4.36
N LEU A 21 -4.11 1.71 -3.08
CA LEU A 21 -3.17 1.40 -2.01
C LEU A 21 -3.40 -0.02 -1.52
N VAL A 22 -2.32 -0.78 -1.42
CA VAL A 22 -2.36 -2.16 -0.94
C VAL A 22 -1.47 -2.29 0.29
N MET A 23 -2.06 -2.66 1.41
CA MET A 23 -1.31 -2.94 2.63
C MET A 23 -0.97 -4.43 2.68
N ALA A 24 0.32 -4.75 2.58
CA ALA A 24 0.82 -6.12 2.52
C ALA A 24 1.00 -6.70 3.93
N MET A 25 -0.09 -6.75 4.70
CA MET A 25 -0.10 -7.23 6.08
C MET A 25 -1.33 -8.11 6.29
N HIS A 26 -1.32 -8.90 7.36
CA HIS A 26 -2.48 -9.67 7.75
C HIS A 26 -3.65 -8.77 8.13
N GLU A 27 -4.86 -9.30 8.02
CA GLU A 27 -6.10 -8.57 8.29
C GLU A 27 -6.10 -7.91 9.67
N THR A 28 -5.56 -8.57 10.68
CA THR A 28 -5.48 -8.03 12.04
C THR A 28 -4.71 -6.72 12.08
N HIS A 29 -3.56 -6.67 11.40
CA HIS A 29 -2.75 -5.46 11.33
C HIS A 29 -3.46 -4.37 10.53
N PHE A 30 -4.12 -4.73 9.45
CA PHE A 30 -4.87 -3.79 8.62
C PHE A 30 -6.00 -3.14 9.42
N GLU A 31 -6.76 -3.93 10.16
CA GLU A 31 -7.85 -3.42 10.99
C GLU A 31 -7.35 -2.50 12.09
N HIS A 32 -6.15 -2.77 12.61
CA HIS A 32 -5.54 -1.97 13.67
C HIS A 32 -5.25 -0.54 13.20
N ALA A 33 -4.57 -0.39 12.08
CA ALA A 33 -4.30 0.91 11.47
C ALA A 33 -3.86 0.74 10.01
N HIS A 34 -4.37 1.59 9.14
CA HIS A 34 -4.00 1.59 7.71
C HIS A 34 -4.20 2.99 7.13
N ILE A 35 -3.61 3.24 5.97
CA ILE A 35 -3.81 4.50 5.25
C ILE A 35 -5.24 4.51 4.70
N PRO A 36 -6.00 5.61 4.84
CA PRO A 36 -7.39 5.66 4.36
C PRO A 36 -7.51 5.27 2.88
N GLY A 37 -8.49 4.42 2.59
CA GLY A 37 -8.74 3.95 1.23
C GLY A 37 -7.90 2.76 0.79
N SER A 38 -6.99 2.28 1.63
CA SER A 38 -6.18 1.11 1.25
C SER A 38 -6.97 -0.19 1.40
N VAL A 39 -6.50 -1.23 0.69
CA VAL A 39 -7.05 -2.58 0.79
C VAL A 39 -5.98 -3.53 1.34
N GLN A 40 -6.42 -4.58 2.01
CA GLN A 40 -5.51 -5.56 2.59
C GLN A 40 -5.25 -6.67 1.58
N LEU A 41 -3.97 -7.05 1.41
CA LEU A 41 -3.57 -8.09 0.48
C LEU A 41 -2.30 -8.77 0.98
N VAL A 42 -2.35 -10.08 1.21
CA VAL A 42 -1.16 -10.84 1.61
C VAL A 42 -0.70 -11.83 0.55
N SER A 43 -1.50 -12.08 -0.48
CA SER A 43 -1.14 -13.00 -1.55
C SER A 43 -1.64 -12.51 -2.90
N VAL A 44 -0.92 -12.87 -3.96
CA VAL A 44 -1.28 -12.48 -5.32
C VAL A 44 -2.57 -13.15 -5.79
N GLU A 45 -2.96 -14.25 -5.19
CA GLU A 45 -4.23 -14.93 -5.51
C GLU A 45 -5.44 -14.06 -5.20
N GLN A 46 -5.34 -13.19 -4.19
CA GLN A 46 -6.41 -12.26 -3.85
C GLN A 46 -6.51 -11.10 -4.86
N ALA A 47 -5.41 -10.80 -5.54
CA ALA A 47 -5.33 -9.63 -6.41
C ALA A 47 -6.36 -9.66 -7.54
N GLY A 48 -6.62 -10.84 -8.10
CA GLY A 48 -7.57 -10.98 -9.21
C GLY A 48 -8.99 -10.57 -8.84
N GLU A 49 -9.34 -10.57 -7.57
CA GLU A 49 -10.66 -10.17 -7.08
C GLU A 49 -10.72 -8.68 -6.73
N LEU A 50 -9.58 -8.07 -6.42
CA LEU A 50 -9.51 -6.71 -5.89
C LEU A 50 -8.90 -5.71 -6.86
N LEU A 51 -8.07 -6.16 -7.80
CA LEU A 51 -7.24 -5.29 -8.63
C LEU A 51 -7.36 -5.68 -10.10
N ASP A 52 -7.26 -4.69 -10.98
CA ASP A 52 -7.17 -4.89 -12.43
C ASP A 52 -5.72 -4.70 -12.88
N PRO A 53 -5.26 -5.43 -13.92
CA PRO A 53 -3.85 -5.34 -14.37
C PRO A 53 -3.38 -3.95 -14.78
N GLY A 54 -4.28 -3.07 -15.16
CA GLY A 54 -3.94 -1.70 -15.54
C GLY A 54 -4.00 -0.69 -14.40
N ASP A 55 -4.35 -1.11 -13.19
CA ASP A 55 -4.46 -0.20 -12.06
C ASP A 55 -3.10 0.35 -11.65
N HIS A 56 -3.10 1.60 -11.18
CA HIS A 56 -1.94 2.20 -10.52
C HIS A 56 -1.92 1.70 -9.09
N ILE A 57 -1.01 0.79 -8.78
CA ILE A 57 -0.97 0.11 -7.49
C ILE A 57 0.25 0.56 -6.69
N ILE A 58 0.02 0.90 -5.43
CA ILE A 58 1.09 1.26 -4.49
C ILE A 58 1.00 0.30 -3.31
N VAL A 59 2.06 -0.46 -3.08
CA VAL A 59 2.12 -1.48 -2.02
C VAL A 59 2.95 -0.95 -0.86
N TYR A 60 2.44 -1.08 0.36
CA TYR A 60 3.16 -0.67 1.56
C TYR A 60 2.97 -1.69 2.67
N CYS A 61 3.80 -1.56 3.71
CA CYS A 61 3.77 -2.41 4.89
C CYS A 61 3.75 -1.51 6.13
N SER A 62 4.02 -2.05 7.31
CA SER A 62 3.97 -1.27 8.55
C SER A 62 5.19 -0.35 8.73
N HIS A 63 6.36 -0.76 8.25
CA HIS A 63 7.59 0.03 8.39
C HIS A 63 8.62 -0.37 7.32
N SER A 64 9.70 0.42 7.23
CA SER A 64 10.71 0.25 6.18
C SER A 64 11.48 -1.06 6.25
N ALA A 65 11.57 -1.68 7.42
CA ALA A 65 12.28 -2.96 7.59
C ALA A 65 11.42 -4.18 7.25
N CYS A 66 10.13 -3.98 6.97
CA CYS A 66 9.21 -5.07 6.65
C CYS A 66 9.41 -5.53 5.19
N PRO A 67 9.75 -6.80 4.95
CA PRO A 67 9.96 -7.28 3.57
C PRO A 67 8.68 -7.61 2.82
N ALA A 68 7.54 -7.71 3.51
CA ALA A 68 6.30 -8.20 2.91
C ALA A 68 5.82 -7.35 1.74
N SER A 69 5.92 -6.02 1.84
CA SER A 69 5.44 -5.14 0.78
C SER A 69 6.25 -5.28 -0.51
N SER A 70 7.57 -5.41 -0.41
CA SER A 70 8.39 -5.60 -1.60
C SER A 70 8.15 -6.96 -2.25
N VAL A 71 7.92 -7.99 -1.43
CA VAL A 71 7.59 -9.33 -1.93
C VAL A 71 6.26 -9.33 -2.66
N VAL A 72 5.23 -8.74 -2.06
CA VAL A 72 3.90 -8.66 -2.70
C VAL A 72 3.95 -7.83 -3.98
N ALA A 73 4.65 -6.69 -3.95
CA ALA A 73 4.78 -5.84 -5.12
C ALA A 73 5.45 -6.60 -6.28
N GLN A 74 6.52 -7.35 -5.99
CA GLN A 74 7.21 -8.12 -7.02
C GLN A 74 6.31 -9.23 -7.58
N LYS A 75 5.55 -9.90 -6.73
CA LYS A 75 4.61 -10.93 -7.16
C LYS A 75 3.52 -10.36 -8.08
N LEU A 76 3.05 -9.14 -7.79
CA LEU A 76 2.07 -8.48 -8.65
C LEU A 76 2.69 -8.17 -10.02
N ILE A 77 3.92 -7.66 -10.05
CA ILE A 77 4.62 -7.40 -11.31
C ILE A 77 4.75 -8.70 -12.12
N ASP A 78 5.17 -9.77 -11.47
CA ASP A 78 5.34 -11.09 -12.10
C ASP A 78 4.00 -11.65 -12.62
N ALA A 79 2.89 -11.27 -12.00
CA ALA A 79 1.55 -11.72 -12.39
C ALA A 79 0.94 -10.91 -13.54
N GLY A 80 1.65 -9.87 -14.03
CA GLY A 80 1.18 -9.08 -15.17
C GLY A 80 0.67 -7.69 -14.86
N TYR A 81 0.73 -7.25 -13.61
CA TYR A 81 0.37 -5.89 -13.24
C TYR A 81 1.48 -4.94 -13.68
N THR A 82 1.16 -3.93 -14.49
CA THR A 82 2.17 -3.13 -15.19
C THR A 82 2.53 -1.82 -14.49
N GLN A 83 1.74 -1.38 -13.52
CA GLN A 83 1.93 -0.10 -12.85
C GLN A 83 1.96 -0.27 -11.35
N VAL A 84 2.96 -1.00 -10.86
CA VAL A 84 3.15 -1.30 -9.43
C VAL A 84 4.33 -0.51 -8.90
N ARG A 85 4.11 0.23 -7.82
CA ARG A 85 5.17 0.93 -7.09
C ARG A 85 5.17 0.49 -5.63
N HIS A 86 6.28 0.67 -4.97
CA HIS A 86 6.47 0.32 -3.57
C HIS A 86 6.67 1.58 -2.74
N TYR A 87 5.91 1.71 -1.64
CA TYR A 87 6.11 2.77 -0.66
C TYR A 87 6.92 2.20 0.50
N PRO A 88 8.26 2.36 0.48
CA PRO A 88 9.12 1.70 1.47
C PRO A 88 9.00 2.27 2.88
N GLY A 89 8.60 3.52 3.02
CA GLY A 89 8.41 4.13 4.34
C GLY A 89 7.32 3.44 5.14
N GLY A 90 6.27 3.01 4.47
CA GLY A 90 5.18 2.28 5.09
C GLY A 90 4.35 3.11 6.06
N LEU A 91 3.55 2.42 6.85
CA LEU A 91 2.62 3.05 7.78
C LEU A 91 3.33 3.91 8.82
N ALA A 92 4.49 3.48 9.31
CA ALA A 92 5.24 4.22 10.31
C ALA A 92 5.69 5.59 9.79
N ASP A 93 6.17 5.65 8.55
CA ASP A 93 6.58 6.91 7.92
C ASP A 93 5.39 7.85 7.71
N TRP A 94 4.27 7.28 7.24
CA TRP A 94 3.03 8.02 7.04
C TRP A 94 2.54 8.64 8.35
N HIS A 95 2.52 7.85 9.41
CA HIS A 95 2.10 8.30 10.74
C HIS A 95 3.06 9.36 11.29
N ALA A 96 4.36 9.19 11.11
CA ALA A 96 5.38 10.14 11.59
C ALA A 96 5.24 11.50 10.92
N ALA A 97 4.70 11.54 9.70
CA ALA A 97 4.44 12.79 8.98
C ALA A 97 3.17 13.50 9.46
N GLY A 98 2.40 12.88 10.36
CA GLY A 98 1.15 13.44 10.86
C GLY A 98 -0.03 13.27 9.91
N TYR A 99 0.08 12.37 8.94
CA TYR A 99 -0.98 12.13 7.96
C TYR A 99 -2.07 11.20 8.54
N PRO A 100 -3.30 11.27 8.04
CA PRO A 100 -4.43 10.54 8.64
C PRO A 100 -4.33 9.03 8.50
N LEU A 101 -4.88 8.33 9.49
CA LEU A 101 -5.00 6.88 9.51
C LEU A 101 -6.44 6.47 9.78
N GLU A 102 -6.81 5.26 9.35
CA GLU A 102 -8.07 4.62 9.70
C GLU A 102 -7.77 3.31 10.43
N GLY A 103 -8.72 2.83 11.22
CA GLY A 103 -8.60 1.58 11.96
C GLY A 103 -9.05 1.72 13.41
N THR A 104 -8.82 0.68 14.21
CA THR A 104 -9.27 0.64 15.61
C THR A 104 -8.29 1.30 16.57
N ASN A 105 -7.07 1.56 16.13
CA ASN A 105 -6.03 2.17 16.98
C ASN A 105 -5.20 3.17 16.14
N THR A 106 -5.78 4.33 15.89
CA THR A 106 -5.19 5.36 15.01
C THR A 106 -4.55 6.52 15.78
N GLU A 107 -4.37 6.38 17.04
CA GLU A 107 -3.74 7.40 17.89
C GLU A 107 -2.23 7.41 17.82
#